data_196333835222e8b6559e6fd929d35444
#
_entry.id   196333835222e8b6559e6fd929d35444
#
_cell.length_a   1.000
_cell.length_b   1.000
_cell.length_c   1.000
_cell.angle_alpha   90.00
_cell.angle_beta   90.00
_cell.angle_gamma   90.00
#
_symmetry.space_group_name_H-M   'P 1'
#
loop_
_entity.id
_entity.type
_entity.pdbx_description
1 polymer ?
#
loop_
_entity_poly.entity_id
_entity_poly.type
_entity_poly.pdbx_seq_one_letter_code
_entity_poly.pdbx_strand_id
1 'polypeptide(L)'
;MVLLQKAKHAKRIYAELIYTKTNCDGYKEQGITFPACEIQKQLLTDFYNECNISPDKLAFLEAHGTGTAIGDPEELNAIDKVLCQNRTTPLKIGTIKSNIGHSEPASGVCSIAKVIISLLLFPPSKFLYTVKYIIIDYLETRDILNIARNRRREKELFFTHSR
;
A
#
# COMPACT_ATOMS: atom_id res chain seq x y z
N MET A 1 6.62 17.90 -7.40
CA MET A 1 6.20 17.68 -8.81
C MET A 1 6.63 16.29 -9.22
N VAL A 2 5.76 15.52 -9.87
CA VAL A 2 6.07 14.19 -10.45
C VAL A 2 6.00 14.31 -11.96
N LEU A 3 7.02 13.81 -12.67
CA LEU A 3 7.06 13.74 -14.13
C LEU A 3 6.79 12.30 -14.58
N LEU A 4 5.73 12.12 -15.38
CA LEU A 4 5.40 10.85 -16.02
C LEU A 4 5.77 10.92 -17.51
N GLN A 5 6.45 9.89 -17.99
CA GLN A 5 6.94 9.81 -19.36
C GLN A 5 6.90 8.36 -19.84
N LYS A 6 6.68 8.14 -21.13
CA LYS A 6 6.82 6.79 -21.72
C LYS A 6 8.26 6.32 -21.59
N ALA A 7 8.49 5.10 -21.11
CA ALA A 7 9.82 4.55 -20.84
C ALA A 7 10.78 4.68 -22.04
N LYS A 8 10.28 4.45 -23.27
CA LYS A 8 11.07 4.57 -24.52
C LYS A 8 11.64 5.96 -24.79
N HIS A 9 11.14 7.00 -24.13
CA HIS A 9 11.62 8.39 -24.27
C HIS A 9 12.38 8.87 -23.05
N ALA A 10 12.46 8.06 -21.99
CA ALA A 10 13.09 8.45 -20.74
C ALA A 10 14.62 8.34 -20.85
N LYS A 11 15.31 9.43 -20.51
CA LYS A 11 16.79 9.40 -20.35
C LYS A 11 17.20 8.66 -19.09
N ARG A 12 16.34 8.66 -18.05
CA ARG A 12 16.54 7.95 -16.78
C ARG A 12 15.20 7.50 -16.25
N ILE A 13 15.11 6.23 -15.83
CA ILE A 13 13.92 5.64 -15.24
C ILE A 13 14.20 5.44 -13.75
N TYR A 14 13.41 6.06 -12.89
CA TYR A 14 13.47 5.89 -11.42
C TYR A 14 12.55 4.75 -10.98
N ALA A 15 11.40 4.64 -11.61
CA ALA A 15 10.43 3.58 -11.40
C ALA A 15 9.52 3.49 -12.63
N GLU A 16 8.87 2.35 -12.81
CA GLU A 16 7.83 2.16 -13.81
C GLU A 16 6.47 2.12 -13.11
N LEU A 17 5.51 2.89 -13.62
CA LEU A 17 4.12 2.81 -13.22
C LEU A 17 3.43 1.74 -14.07
N ILE A 18 3.14 0.60 -13.47
CA ILE A 18 2.56 -0.53 -14.19
C ILE A 18 1.05 -0.33 -14.41
N TYR A 19 0.33 0.03 -13.35
CA TYR A 19 -1.11 0.16 -13.39
C TYR A 19 -1.61 1.16 -12.32
N THR A 20 -2.80 1.71 -12.55
CA THR A 20 -3.52 2.54 -11.57
C THR A 20 -4.99 2.17 -11.59
N LYS A 21 -5.63 2.19 -10.42
CA LYS A 21 -7.06 1.92 -10.29
C LYS A 21 -7.66 2.87 -9.24
N THR A 22 -8.88 3.30 -9.49
CA THR A 22 -9.68 4.08 -8.55
C THR A 22 -11.09 3.53 -8.51
N ASN A 23 -11.77 3.66 -7.39
CA ASN A 23 -13.19 3.42 -7.25
C ASN A 23 -13.84 4.49 -6.37
N CYS A 24 -15.10 4.30 -6.04
CA CYS A 24 -15.86 5.17 -5.14
C CYS A 24 -16.70 4.29 -4.22
N ASP A 25 -16.71 4.63 -2.92
CA ASP A 25 -17.47 3.87 -1.92
C ASP A 25 -19.00 3.95 -2.10
N GLY A 26 -19.50 4.97 -2.84
CA GLY A 26 -20.92 5.16 -3.02
C GLY A 26 -21.65 5.56 -1.72
N TYR A 27 -22.94 5.24 -1.66
CA TYR A 27 -23.74 5.44 -0.46
C TYR A 27 -23.41 4.37 0.60
N LYS A 28 -23.27 4.80 1.86
CA LYS A 28 -23.07 3.93 3.01
C LYS A 28 -23.97 4.36 4.16
N GLU A 29 -24.60 3.40 4.82
CA GLU A 29 -25.47 3.67 6.00
C GLU A 29 -24.68 4.30 7.15
N GLN A 30 -23.40 3.96 7.29
CA GLN A 30 -22.49 4.48 8.32
C GLN A 30 -22.03 5.93 8.04
N GLY A 31 -22.37 6.47 6.88
CA GLY A 31 -22.00 7.81 6.46
C GLY A 31 -20.78 7.86 5.52
N ILE A 32 -20.60 9.02 4.88
CA ILE A 32 -19.62 9.22 3.80
C ILE A 32 -18.17 9.03 4.25
N THR A 33 -17.88 9.33 5.52
CA THR A 33 -16.51 9.26 6.05
C THR A 33 -16.13 7.87 6.58
N PHE A 34 -17.08 6.93 6.64
CA PHE A 34 -16.80 5.58 7.13
C PHE A 34 -16.06 4.77 6.05
N PRO A 35 -14.86 4.26 6.29
CA PRO A 35 -14.15 3.41 5.33
C PRO A 35 -14.81 2.04 5.21
N ALA A 36 -14.82 1.47 4.01
CA ALA A 36 -15.47 0.19 3.74
C ALA A 36 -14.45 -0.86 3.26
N CYS A 37 -14.17 -1.86 4.09
CA CYS A 37 -13.26 -2.96 3.77
C CYS A 37 -13.63 -3.66 2.46
N GLU A 38 -14.91 -3.95 2.22
CA GLU A 38 -15.32 -4.69 1.02
C GLU A 38 -15.11 -3.87 -0.27
N ILE A 39 -15.26 -2.55 -0.22
CA ILE A 39 -15.00 -1.68 -1.37
C ILE A 39 -13.49 -1.59 -1.66
N GLN A 40 -12.66 -1.48 -0.61
CA GLN A 40 -11.21 -1.51 -0.74
C GLN A 40 -10.74 -2.88 -1.26
N LYS A 41 -11.30 -3.97 -0.74
CA LYS A 41 -11.03 -5.33 -1.21
C LYS A 41 -11.38 -5.47 -2.70
N GLN A 42 -12.55 -4.95 -3.13
CA GLN A 42 -12.95 -4.97 -4.53
C GLN A 42 -11.95 -4.22 -5.40
N LEU A 43 -11.53 -3.01 -4.98
CA LEU A 43 -10.51 -2.22 -5.68
C LEU A 43 -9.20 -3.00 -5.86
N LEU A 44 -8.70 -3.62 -4.79
CA LEU A 44 -7.48 -4.43 -4.84
C LEU A 44 -7.64 -5.64 -5.74
N THR A 45 -8.77 -6.34 -5.65
CA THR A 45 -9.06 -7.52 -6.49
C THR A 45 -9.09 -7.14 -7.97
N ASP A 46 -9.82 -6.10 -8.32
CA ASP A 46 -9.91 -5.61 -9.70
C ASP A 46 -8.55 -5.13 -10.21
N PHE A 47 -7.79 -4.42 -9.37
CA PHE A 47 -6.44 -3.96 -9.71
C PHE A 47 -5.54 -5.11 -10.12
N TYR A 48 -5.44 -6.17 -9.30
CA TYR A 48 -4.56 -7.28 -9.57
C TYR A 48 -5.04 -8.16 -10.74
N ASN A 49 -6.32 -8.30 -10.92
CA ASN A 49 -6.91 -8.99 -12.07
C ASN A 49 -6.59 -8.26 -13.38
N GLU A 50 -6.73 -6.94 -13.39
CA GLU A 50 -6.57 -6.13 -14.60
C GLU A 50 -5.09 -5.88 -14.95
N CYS A 51 -4.22 -5.68 -13.96
CA CYS A 51 -2.78 -5.54 -14.23
C CYS A 51 -2.09 -6.87 -14.55
N ASN A 52 -2.78 -7.99 -14.37
CA ASN A 52 -2.30 -9.35 -14.65
C ASN A 52 -0.99 -9.71 -13.94
N ILE A 53 -0.81 -9.23 -12.71
CA ILE A 53 0.35 -9.52 -11.88
C ILE A 53 -0.10 -10.23 -10.60
N SER A 54 0.59 -11.32 -10.24
CA SER A 54 0.31 -12.02 -9.00
C SER A 54 0.64 -11.15 -7.77
N PRO A 55 -0.26 -11.05 -6.78
CA PRO A 55 0.01 -10.38 -5.51
C PRO A 55 1.28 -10.87 -4.80
N ASP A 56 1.69 -12.10 -4.99
CA ASP A 56 2.90 -12.68 -4.39
C ASP A 56 4.19 -11.97 -4.81
N LYS A 57 4.17 -11.30 -5.96
CA LYS A 57 5.31 -10.52 -6.47
C LYS A 57 5.46 -9.15 -5.80
N LEU A 58 4.50 -8.74 -4.96
CA LEU A 58 4.59 -7.49 -4.23
C LEU A 58 5.65 -7.59 -3.13
N ALA A 59 6.71 -6.78 -3.23
CA ALA A 59 7.81 -6.78 -2.27
C ALA A 59 7.45 -6.07 -0.96
N PHE A 60 6.73 -4.95 -1.06
CA PHE A 60 6.18 -4.20 0.07
C PHE A 60 4.99 -3.36 -0.37
N LEU A 61 4.18 -2.95 0.57
CA LEU A 61 3.04 -2.06 0.39
C LEU A 61 3.24 -0.77 1.19
N GLU A 62 3.16 0.35 0.52
CA GLU A 62 2.98 1.65 1.15
C GLU A 62 1.49 1.89 1.34
N ALA A 63 1.01 1.65 2.55
CA ALA A 63 -0.39 1.82 2.92
C ALA A 63 -0.75 3.30 3.07
N HIS A 64 -2.03 3.61 3.05
CA HIS A 64 -2.49 4.93 3.47
C HIS A 64 -2.19 5.14 4.95
N GLY A 65 -2.65 4.26 5.83
CA GLY A 65 -2.22 4.15 7.21
C GLY A 65 -2.20 5.48 7.96
N THR A 66 -3.37 6.10 8.21
CA THR A 66 -3.50 7.43 8.82
C THR A 66 -3.72 7.40 10.36
N GLY A 67 -3.92 6.21 11.02
CA GLY A 67 -4.01 6.03 12.48
C GLY A 67 -5.41 6.13 13.08
N THR A 68 -6.48 6.02 12.29
CA THR A 68 -7.83 6.00 12.86
C THR A 68 -8.21 4.61 13.39
N ALA A 69 -8.93 4.58 14.53
CA ALA A 69 -9.37 3.35 15.17
C ALA A 69 -10.27 2.46 14.30
N ILE A 70 -10.93 3.03 13.31
CA ILE A 70 -11.81 2.32 12.38
C ILE A 70 -11.10 2.09 11.04
N GLY A 71 -10.46 3.11 10.51
CA GLY A 71 -9.91 3.08 9.16
C GLY A 71 -8.79 2.07 8.96
N ASP A 72 -7.80 2.06 9.83
CA ASP A 72 -6.66 1.15 9.72
C ASP A 72 -7.07 -0.33 9.75
N PRO A 73 -7.97 -0.78 10.65
CA PRO A 73 -8.48 -2.14 10.62
C PRO A 73 -9.20 -2.49 9.31
N GLU A 74 -9.98 -1.58 8.75
CA GLU A 74 -10.69 -1.80 7.47
C GLU A 74 -9.71 -1.97 6.32
N GLU A 75 -8.68 -1.12 6.22
CA GLU A 75 -7.62 -1.28 5.20
C GLU A 75 -6.85 -2.57 5.36
N LEU A 76 -6.36 -2.87 6.56
CA LEU A 76 -5.59 -4.07 6.82
C LEU A 76 -6.38 -5.34 6.56
N ASN A 77 -7.68 -5.35 6.89
CA ASN A 77 -8.55 -6.47 6.57
C ASN A 77 -8.73 -6.66 5.05
N ALA A 78 -8.86 -5.57 4.30
CA ALA A 78 -8.92 -5.64 2.84
C ALA A 78 -7.60 -6.15 2.23
N ILE A 79 -6.47 -5.65 2.71
CA ILE A 79 -5.12 -6.07 2.32
C ILE A 79 -4.92 -7.56 2.62
N ASP A 80 -5.25 -8.02 3.84
CA ASP A 80 -5.09 -9.42 4.24
C ASP A 80 -5.90 -10.33 3.33
N LYS A 81 -7.17 -9.99 3.08
CA LYS A 81 -8.08 -10.79 2.25
C LYS A 81 -7.61 -10.96 0.79
N VAL A 82 -6.89 -9.98 0.23
CA VAL A 82 -6.48 -10.00 -1.19
C VAL A 82 -5.01 -10.33 -1.36
N LEU A 83 -4.13 -9.77 -0.51
CA LEU A 83 -2.69 -9.83 -0.75
C LEU A 83 -1.97 -10.86 0.11
N CYS A 84 -2.59 -11.37 1.19
CA CYS A 84 -1.89 -12.21 2.15
C CYS A 84 -2.32 -13.68 2.14
N GLN A 85 -3.46 -14.03 1.55
CA GLN A 85 -4.06 -15.37 1.69
C GLN A 85 -3.19 -16.53 1.14
N ASN A 86 -2.49 -16.31 0.04
CA ASN A 86 -1.70 -17.35 -0.64
C ASN A 86 -0.19 -17.08 -0.59
N ARG A 87 0.27 -16.15 0.25
CA ARG A 87 1.69 -15.83 0.35
C ARG A 87 2.45 -16.83 1.20
N THR A 88 3.61 -17.23 0.73
CA THR A 88 4.59 -18.03 1.49
C THR A 88 5.52 -17.16 2.34
N THR A 89 5.65 -15.88 1.98
CA THR A 89 6.48 -14.90 2.71
C THR A 89 5.61 -13.74 3.21
N PRO A 90 5.86 -13.22 4.43
CA PRO A 90 5.11 -12.09 4.96
C PRO A 90 5.18 -10.85 4.06
N LEU A 91 4.04 -10.18 3.83
CA LEU A 91 4.01 -8.90 3.15
C LEU A 91 4.51 -7.80 4.09
N LYS A 92 5.51 -7.06 3.65
CA LYS A 92 5.98 -5.86 4.36
C LYS A 92 5.00 -4.72 4.08
N ILE A 93 4.46 -4.11 5.15
CA ILE A 93 3.54 -2.99 5.05
C ILE A 93 4.12 -1.83 5.86
N GLY A 94 4.05 -0.64 5.33
CA GLY A 94 4.44 0.59 6.03
C GLY A 94 3.71 1.80 5.50
N THR A 95 3.85 2.93 6.18
CA THR A 95 3.36 4.23 5.73
C THR A 95 4.34 5.33 6.09
N ILE A 96 4.55 6.27 5.17
CA ILE A 96 5.38 7.45 5.42
C ILE A 96 4.79 8.33 6.53
N LYS A 97 3.47 8.27 6.73
CA LYS A 97 2.75 9.07 7.72
C LYS A 97 3.16 8.78 9.17
N SER A 98 3.67 7.58 9.44
CA SER A 98 4.25 7.25 10.76
C SER A 98 5.48 8.10 11.10
N ASN A 99 6.16 8.65 10.09
CA ASN A 99 7.36 9.46 10.25
C ASN A 99 7.09 10.98 10.16
N ILE A 100 6.25 11.40 9.20
CA ILE A 100 6.06 12.83 8.90
C ILE A 100 4.65 13.35 9.21
N GLY A 101 3.75 12.50 9.70
CA GLY A 101 2.33 12.82 9.86
C GLY A 101 1.57 12.80 8.53
N HIS A 102 0.27 13.09 8.60
CA HIS A 102 -0.60 13.12 7.43
C HIS A 102 -0.54 14.48 6.74
N SER A 103 0.07 14.54 5.58
CA SER A 103 0.19 15.76 4.76
C SER A 103 -1.04 16.02 3.88
N GLU A 104 -2.19 15.39 4.22
CA GLU A 104 -3.50 15.55 3.58
C GLU A 104 -3.42 15.53 2.04
N PRO A 105 -3.63 16.66 1.32
CA PRO A 105 -3.65 16.63 -0.15
C PRO A 105 -2.30 16.27 -0.78
N ALA A 106 -1.19 16.38 -0.04
CA ALA A 106 0.14 15.98 -0.51
C ALA A 106 0.51 14.55 -0.16
N SER A 107 -0.34 13.81 0.59
CA SER A 107 0.00 12.48 1.12
C SER A 107 0.36 11.47 0.02
N GLY A 108 -0.40 11.44 -1.08
CA GLY A 108 -0.13 10.57 -2.21
C GLY A 108 1.24 10.82 -2.85
N VAL A 109 1.62 12.10 -3.02
CA VAL A 109 2.95 12.47 -3.54
C VAL A 109 4.06 12.06 -2.57
N CYS A 110 3.85 12.20 -1.27
CA CYS A 110 4.81 11.75 -0.24
C CYS A 110 4.98 10.23 -0.27
N SER A 111 3.91 9.45 -0.38
CA SER A 111 3.96 7.99 -0.51
C SER A 111 4.70 7.56 -1.78
N ILE A 112 4.41 8.19 -2.92
CA ILE A 112 5.13 7.96 -4.18
C ILE A 112 6.62 8.24 -4.02
N ALA A 113 6.98 9.39 -3.42
CA ALA A 113 8.38 9.77 -3.20
C ALA A 113 9.10 8.74 -2.31
N LYS A 114 8.49 8.30 -1.21
CA LYS A 114 9.04 7.24 -0.35
C LYS A 114 9.30 5.95 -1.13
N VAL A 115 8.33 5.50 -1.92
CA VAL A 115 8.49 4.26 -2.71
C VAL A 115 9.64 4.40 -3.71
N ILE A 116 9.74 5.52 -4.43
CA ILE A 116 10.83 5.76 -5.38
C ILE A 116 12.19 5.80 -4.66
N ILE A 117 12.30 6.50 -3.53
CA ILE A 117 13.52 6.56 -2.72
C ILE A 117 13.90 5.15 -2.22
N SER A 118 12.93 4.38 -1.75
CA SER A 118 13.17 3.00 -1.29
C SER A 118 13.70 2.12 -2.43
N LEU A 119 13.19 2.26 -3.64
CA LEU A 119 13.69 1.53 -4.82
C LEU A 119 15.11 1.94 -5.22
N LEU A 120 15.49 3.20 -5.00
CA LEU A 120 16.84 3.69 -5.29
C LEU A 120 17.87 3.23 -4.25
N LEU A 121 17.50 3.26 -2.97
CA LEU A 121 18.39 2.89 -1.86
C LEU A 121 18.52 1.38 -1.68
N PHE A 122 17.48 0.62 -2.02
CA PHE A 122 17.43 -0.83 -1.92
C PHE A 122 17.13 -1.44 -3.29
N PRO A 123 18.12 -1.46 -4.20
CA PRO A 123 17.90 -1.95 -5.55
C PRO A 123 17.46 -3.42 -5.57
N PRO A 124 16.69 -3.82 -6.59
CA PRO A 124 16.03 -5.12 -6.71
C PRO A 124 16.93 -6.36 -6.65
N SER A 125 18.25 -6.21 -6.81
CA SER A 125 19.20 -7.33 -6.71
C SER A 125 19.21 -8.01 -5.34
N LYS A 126 18.66 -7.37 -4.31
CA LYS A 126 18.40 -7.94 -2.97
C LYS A 126 16.95 -8.42 -2.77
N PHE A 127 16.04 -8.08 -3.66
CA PHE A 127 14.65 -8.52 -3.68
C PHE A 127 14.39 -9.21 -5.02
N LEU A 128 14.24 -10.50 -5.03
CA LEU A 128 14.26 -11.36 -6.20
C LEU A 128 13.19 -11.04 -7.27
N TYR A 129 12.23 -10.16 -6.98
CA TYR A 129 11.21 -9.72 -7.93
C TYR A 129 10.80 -8.27 -7.66
N THR A 130 11.08 -7.41 -8.62
CA THR A 130 10.72 -5.99 -8.55
C THR A 130 9.33 -5.78 -9.10
N VAL A 131 8.36 -5.66 -8.22
CA VAL A 131 7.06 -5.14 -8.60
C VAL A 131 6.87 -3.79 -7.94
N LYS A 132 6.73 -2.76 -8.76
CA LYS A 132 6.69 -1.35 -8.39
C LYS A 132 5.24 -0.88 -8.37
N TYR A 133 4.53 -1.02 -7.24
CA TYR A 133 3.15 -0.55 -7.14
C TYR A 133 3.00 0.61 -6.19
N ILE A 134 2.16 1.51 -6.60
CA ILE A 134 1.64 2.57 -5.77
C ILE A 134 0.13 2.38 -5.75
N ILE A 135 -0.38 2.01 -4.58
CA ILE A 135 -1.81 2.07 -4.29
C ILE A 135 -1.98 3.32 -3.44
N ILE A 136 -2.76 4.26 -3.91
CA ILE A 136 -3.08 5.49 -3.18
C ILE A 136 -4.51 5.34 -2.72
N ASP A 137 -4.70 5.04 -1.45
CA ASP A 137 -5.95 5.32 -0.76
C ASP A 137 -5.82 5.39 0.77
N TYR A 138 -6.79 5.85 1.44
CA TYR A 138 -7.02 6.63 2.65
C TYR A 138 -6.96 5.86 3.99
N LEU A 139 -5.97 6.03 4.96
CA LEU A 139 -6.06 5.51 6.36
C LEU A 139 -4.92 5.88 7.38
N GLU A 140 -5.19 5.93 8.69
CA GLU A 140 -4.33 6.41 9.82
C GLU A 140 -3.69 5.35 10.79
N THR A 141 -2.49 5.61 11.37
CA THR A 141 -1.46 4.63 11.78
C THR A 141 -1.41 4.12 13.23
N ARG A 142 -2.26 4.53 14.18
CA ARG A 142 -2.04 4.13 15.60
C ARG A 142 -2.36 2.67 15.91
N ASP A 143 -3.30 2.06 15.22
CA ASP A 143 -3.79 0.71 15.51
C ASP A 143 -3.10 -0.40 14.71
N ILE A 144 -2.36 -0.08 13.64
CA ILE A 144 -1.58 -1.05 12.87
C ILE A 144 -0.63 -1.86 13.76
N LEU A 145 0.04 -1.20 14.70
CA LEU A 145 0.94 -1.86 15.65
C LEU A 145 0.22 -2.82 16.61
N ASN A 146 -1.02 -2.53 17.00
CA ASN A 146 -1.80 -3.36 17.92
C ASN A 146 -2.40 -4.58 17.21
N ILE A 147 -2.85 -4.44 15.97
CA ILE A 147 -3.36 -5.55 15.16
C ILE A 147 -2.24 -6.52 14.83
N ALA A 148 -1.06 -6.04 14.45
CA ALA A 148 0.12 -6.87 14.24
C ALA A 148 0.58 -7.62 15.50
N ARG A 149 0.48 -6.99 16.70
CA ARG A 149 0.79 -7.65 17.98
C ARG A 149 -0.21 -8.74 18.34
N ASN A 150 -1.50 -8.55 18.05
CA ASN A 150 -2.55 -9.51 18.39
C ASN A 150 -2.60 -10.71 17.43
N ARG A 151 -2.17 -10.55 16.17
CA ARG A 151 -2.09 -11.65 15.19
C ARG A 151 -0.75 -12.43 15.20
N ARG A 152 0.18 -12.11 16.09
CA ARG A 152 1.50 -12.80 16.23
C ARG A 152 1.42 -14.31 16.50
N ARG A 153 0.24 -14.87 16.68
CA ARG A 153 0.09 -16.32 16.86
C ARG A 153 -0.14 -17.12 15.59
N GLU A 154 -0.42 -16.47 14.42
CA GLU A 154 -0.73 -17.22 13.21
C GLU A 154 0.01 -16.79 11.93
N LYS A 155 0.48 -15.54 11.76
CA LYS A 155 1.32 -15.12 10.61
C LYS A 155 2.11 -13.85 10.99
N GLU A 156 3.42 -13.87 10.80
CA GLU A 156 4.30 -12.73 11.10
C GLU A 156 4.13 -11.59 10.08
N LEU A 157 3.43 -10.53 10.47
CA LEU A 157 3.43 -9.23 9.79
C LEU A 157 4.57 -8.39 10.38
N PHE A 158 5.59 -8.07 9.58
CA PHE A 158 6.72 -7.26 10.02
C PHE A 158 6.50 -5.79 9.68
N PHE A 159 6.42 -4.96 10.71
CA PHE A 159 6.48 -3.52 10.58
C PHE A 159 7.92 -3.07 10.83
N THR A 160 8.52 -2.39 9.87
CA THR A 160 9.83 -1.77 10.11
C THR A 160 9.62 -0.38 10.68
N HIS A 161 9.89 -0.23 11.98
CA HIS A 161 10.21 1.08 12.54
C HIS A 161 11.66 1.36 12.18
N SER A 162 11.93 2.33 11.31
CA SER A 162 13.24 2.95 11.24
C SER A 162 13.32 3.97 12.39
N ARG A 163 14.23 3.73 13.34
CA ARG A 163 14.69 4.77 14.27
C ARG A 163 15.48 5.81 13.51
#